data_013cc2415489c0f20a674f8c9f8ebdc7
#
_entry.id   013cc2415489c0f20a674f8c9f8ebdc7
#
_cell.length_a   1.000
_cell.length_b   1.000
_cell.length_c   1.000
_cell.angle_alpha   90.00
_cell.angle_beta   90.00
_cell.angle_gamma   90.00
#
_symmetry.space_group_name_H-M   'P 1'
#
loop_
_entity.id
_entity.type
_entity.pdbx_description
1 polymer ?
#
loop_
_entity_poly.entity_id
_entity_poly.type
_entity_poly.pdbx_seq_one_letter_code
_entity_poly.pdbx_strand_id
1 'polypeptide(L)'
;MKHRFRSSLLALGLLTSIISWSQVSLPPNGNNQKSEVTQYLGLVKVTIVYNSPDVAGREIWGPGKLVPYGMTNLNFGKSTEQNPSPWRAGANENTTISFSNDVEVEGKPLKGGTYGLHMMPGATDWIIIFSNASTAWGSFFYNPAEDALRVMVKPAVSDFNEFLTYDFTDRLQNSATARMKWEKLAVPFKIAVPNGDDLYVKRLREELVSQRGFAWQNVVAASNWCATKKINLDEALVWVQTVLDRNIKYYPLYAAKGNVLAAMNKKEDADAVMKEAINLPDATAVQISNYGRTLIKDRPKDAMVVFEVGYKRYPTASAALVGMARGYSANGDNKKALKFMQDASKAETVPAAKATIDGMVKKLEAGEAINN
;
A
#
# COMPACT_ATOMS: atom_id res chain seq x y z
N MET A 1 -53.01 78.48 -8.03
CA MET A 1 -51.72 77.97 -7.44
C MET A 1 -51.94 76.54 -7.05
N LYS A 2 -51.23 75.63 -7.74
CA LYS A 2 -51.43 74.18 -7.58
C LYS A 2 -50.40 73.64 -6.59
N HIS A 3 -50.78 73.07 -5.44
CA HIS A 3 -49.94 72.31 -4.55
C HIS A 3 -50.03 70.82 -4.92
N ARG A 4 -48.91 70.22 -5.33
CA ARG A 4 -48.77 68.81 -5.54
C ARG A 4 -48.38 68.16 -4.26
N PHE A 5 -49.23 67.27 -3.74
CA PHE A 5 -48.88 66.33 -2.67
C PHE A 5 -48.06 65.15 -3.28
N ARG A 6 -46.86 64.95 -2.80
CA ARG A 6 -46.08 63.77 -3.09
C ARG A 6 -46.30 62.73 -1.98
N SER A 7 -46.99 61.69 -2.33
CA SER A 7 -47.17 60.51 -1.43
C SER A 7 -45.89 59.68 -1.48
N SER A 8 -45.18 59.62 -0.35
CA SER A 8 -44.04 58.67 -0.17
C SER A 8 -44.60 57.37 0.37
N LEU A 9 -44.58 56.31 -0.47
CA LEU A 9 -44.80 54.94 -0.02
C LEU A 9 -43.56 54.46 0.74
N LEU A 10 -43.64 54.29 2.05
CA LEU A 10 -42.69 53.51 2.82
C LEU A 10 -42.99 52.03 2.60
N ALA A 11 -42.11 51.36 1.84
CA ALA A 11 -42.09 49.91 1.77
C ALA A 11 -41.50 49.35 3.09
N LEU A 12 -42.33 48.85 3.96
CA LEU A 12 -41.94 48.14 5.19
C LEU A 12 -41.54 46.73 4.80
N GLY A 13 -40.25 46.51 4.56
CA GLY A 13 -39.71 45.18 4.34
C GLY A 13 -39.73 44.36 5.66
N LEU A 14 -40.63 43.39 5.71
CA LEU A 14 -40.57 42.35 6.76
C LEU A 14 -39.29 41.54 6.57
N LEU A 15 -38.28 41.87 7.37
CA LEU A 15 -37.15 40.95 7.62
C LEU A 15 -37.66 39.83 8.53
N THR A 16 -38.12 38.71 7.91
CA THR A 16 -38.25 37.47 8.62
C THR A 16 -36.88 36.95 8.94
N SER A 17 -36.33 37.28 10.10
CA SER A 17 -35.18 36.61 10.69
C SER A 17 -35.53 35.14 10.86
N ILE A 18 -34.97 34.27 10.00
CA ILE A 18 -34.96 32.84 10.24
C ILE A 18 -34.10 32.64 11.49
N ILE A 19 -34.74 32.49 12.65
CA ILE A 19 -34.06 32.06 13.86
C ILE A 19 -33.60 30.64 13.62
N SER A 20 -32.38 30.50 13.15
CA SER A 20 -31.69 29.22 13.18
C SER A 20 -31.46 28.86 14.63
N TRP A 21 -32.27 27.94 15.12
CA TRP A 21 -32.04 27.36 16.45
C TRP A 21 -30.77 26.52 16.35
N SER A 22 -29.64 27.16 16.60
CA SER A 22 -28.38 26.45 16.85
C SER A 22 -28.56 25.67 18.12
N GLN A 23 -28.78 24.36 18.01
CA GLN A 23 -28.79 23.49 19.16
C GLN A 23 -27.38 23.47 19.76
N VAL A 24 -27.27 23.73 21.05
CA VAL A 24 -25.98 23.56 21.75
C VAL A 24 -25.57 22.09 21.68
N SER A 25 -24.31 21.85 21.39
CA SER A 25 -23.73 20.52 21.41
C SER A 25 -23.60 20.06 22.85
N LEU A 26 -24.49 19.15 23.26
CA LEU A 26 -24.41 18.50 24.57
C LEU A 26 -23.44 17.30 24.48
N PRO A 27 -22.77 16.93 25.59
CA PRO A 27 -21.97 15.72 25.64
C PRO A 27 -22.81 14.50 25.25
N PRO A 28 -22.26 13.55 24.43
CA PRO A 28 -23.00 12.33 24.13
C PRO A 28 -23.27 11.52 25.40
N ASN A 29 -24.41 10.88 25.46
CA ASN A 29 -24.84 10.05 26.61
C ASN A 29 -24.09 8.68 26.67
N GLY A 30 -23.13 8.41 25.79
CA GLY A 30 -22.39 7.17 25.74
C GLY A 30 -22.99 6.10 24.81
N ASN A 31 -24.26 6.22 24.45
CA ASN A 31 -24.93 5.25 23.58
C ASN A 31 -24.70 5.58 22.10
N ASN A 32 -24.48 4.54 21.30
CA ASN A 32 -24.32 4.66 19.84
C ASN A 32 -23.26 5.70 19.43
N GLN A 33 -22.10 5.72 20.11
CA GLN A 33 -21.04 6.69 19.80
C GLN A 33 -20.55 6.53 18.37
N LYS A 34 -20.36 7.67 17.70
CA LYS A 34 -19.79 7.71 16.36
C LYS A 34 -18.32 7.37 16.38
N SER A 35 -17.93 6.45 15.53
CA SER A 35 -16.57 5.92 15.42
C SER A 35 -16.10 5.91 13.96
N GLU A 36 -14.81 6.00 13.79
CA GLU A 36 -14.16 5.89 12.47
C GLU A 36 -12.96 4.97 12.58
N VAL A 37 -12.79 4.09 11.60
CA VAL A 37 -11.57 3.30 11.42
C VAL A 37 -11.06 3.45 10.00
N THR A 38 -9.74 3.67 9.87
CA THR A 38 -9.08 3.86 8.58
C THR A 38 -7.93 2.87 8.41
N GLN A 39 -7.84 2.23 7.23
CA GLN A 39 -6.74 1.38 6.81
C GLN A 39 -6.22 1.84 5.45
N TYR A 40 -4.89 1.89 5.31
CA TYR A 40 -4.24 2.09 4.01
C TYR A 40 -3.85 0.75 3.41
N LEU A 41 -4.21 0.55 2.14
CA LEU A 41 -3.81 -0.56 1.29
C LEU A 41 -2.87 0.00 0.22
N GLY A 42 -1.58 0.04 0.52
CA GLY A 42 -0.64 0.83 -0.27
C GLY A 42 -1.01 2.31 -0.27
N LEU A 43 -1.32 2.87 -1.44
CA LEU A 43 -1.75 4.26 -1.59
C LEU A 43 -3.26 4.47 -1.40
N VAL A 44 -4.04 3.40 -1.36
CA VAL A 44 -5.50 3.48 -1.27
C VAL A 44 -5.93 3.59 0.20
N LYS A 45 -6.67 4.65 0.52
CA LYS A 45 -7.27 4.86 1.83
C LYS A 45 -8.65 4.22 1.85
N VAL A 46 -8.92 3.37 2.84
CA VAL A 46 -10.22 2.78 3.13
C VAL A 46 -10.66 3.28 4.51
N THR A 47 -11.84 3.90 4.59
CA THR A 47 -12.38 4.45 5.85
C THR A 47 -13.79 3.94 6.06
N ILE A 48 -14.08 3.42 7.26
CA ILE A 48 -15.43 3.03 7.70
C ILE A 48 -15.84 3.97 8.84
N VAL A 49 -16.99 4.65 8.66
CA VAL A 49 -17.59 5.52 9.67
C VAL A 49 -18.91 4.90 10.10
N TYR A 50 -19.12 4.72 11.39
CA TYR A 50 -20.28 4.03 11.94
C TYR A 50 -20.67 4.58 13.31
N ASN A 51 -21.90 4.28 13.73
CA ASN A 51 -22.34 4.49 15.10
C ASN A 51 -22.40 3.13 15.81
N SER A 52 -21.79 3.05 16.99
CA SER A 52 -21.46 1.83 17.74
C SER A 52 -22.53 1.52 18.79
N PRO A 53 -23.58 0.71 18.50
CA PRO A 53 -24.52 0.26 19.51
C PRO A 53 -23.88 -0.77 20.45
N ASP A 54 -24.39 -0.81 21.69
CA ASP A 54 -24.07 -1.82 22.69
C ASP A 54 -24.99 -3.06 22.58
N VAL A 55 -24.60 -4.16 23.19
CA VAL A 55 -25.47 -5.34 23.39
C VAL A 55 -26.49 -5.08 24.48
N ALA A 56 -26.05 -4.50 25.60
CA ALA A 56 -26.89 -4.17 26.78
C ALA A 56 -27.82 -5.33 27.19
N GLY A 57 -27.31 -6.55 27.21
CA GLY A 57 -28.04 -7.76 27.57
C GLY A 57 -29.12 -8.20 26.58
N ARG A 58 -29.24 -7.59 25.41
CA ARG A 58 -30.22 -7.93 24.38
C ARG A 58 -29.75 -9.13 23.54
N GLU A 59 -30.70 -9.87 23.03
CA GLU A 59 -30.43 -10.85 21.95
C GLU A 59 -30.39 -10.10 20.63
N ILE A 60 -29.25 -10.22 19.94
CA ILE A 60 -28.97 -9.39 18.77
C ILE A 60 -29.48 -10.04 17.48
N TRP A 61 -29.15 -11.30 17.23
CA TRP A 61 -29.25 -11.92 15.92
C TRP A 61 -30.39 -12.93 15.82
N GLY A 62 -31.20 -12.84 14.77
CA GLY A 62 -32.14 -13.87 14.38
C GLY A 62 -33.59 -13.44 14.35
N PRO A 63 -34.54 -14.36 14.05
CA PRO A 63 -35.96 -14.05 13.98
C PRO A 63 -36.50 -13.47 15.34
N GLY A 64 -37.15 -12.34 15.25
CA GLY A 64 -37.71 -11.65 16.43
C GLY A 64 -36.70 -10.99 17.38
N LYS A 65 -35.42 -10.97 17.02
CA LYS A 65 -34.33 -10.32 17.76
C LYS A 65 -34.10 -8.90 17.24
N LEU A 66 -33.15 -8.18 17.85
CA LEU A 66 -32.83 -6.79 17.50
C LEU A 66 -32.49 -6.61 16.01
N VAL A 67 -31.71 -7.53 15.44
CA VAL A 67 -31.36 -7.58 14.03
C VAL A 67 -31.87 -8.90 13.44
N PRO A 68 -33.06 -8.88 12.82
CA PRO A 68 -33.65 -10.07 12.20
C PRO A 68 -32.86 -10.53 10.98
N TYR A 69 -33.05 -11.78 10.59
CA TYR A 69 -32.51 -12.28 9.32
C TYR A 69 -33.28 -11.73 8.14
N GLY A 70 -32.55 -11.47 7.03
CA GLY A 70 -33.11 -10.92 5.81
C GLY A 70 -33.31 -9.41 5.85
N MET A 71 -34.28 -8.97 5.08
CA MET A 71 -34.73 -7.57 5.06
C MET A 71 -35.95 -7.39 5.98
N THR A 72 -36.10 -6.20 6.53
CA THR A 72 -37.14 -5.89 7.54
C THR A 72 -37.94 -4.66 7.15
N ASN A 73 -39.23 -4.70 7.32
CA ASN A 73 -40.06 -3.51 7.28
C ASN A 73 -39.80 -2.63 8.51
N LEU A 74 -39.30 -1.41 8.29
CA LEU A 74 -39.02 -0.43 9.34
C LEU A 74 -40.21 0.52 9.60
N ASN A 75 -41.31 0.37 8.86
CA ASN A 75 -42.52 1.19 8.93
C ASN A 75 -42.26 2.72 8.84
N PHE A 76 -41.24 3.11 8.12
CA PHE A 76 -40.87 4.52 7.92
C PHE A 76 -40.17 4.76 6.60
N GLY A 77 -40.34 5.94 6.02
CA GLY A 77 -39.70 6.37 4.76
C GLY A 77 -40.14 5.50 3.58
N LYS A 78 -39.18 4.88 2.91
CA LYS A 78 -39.42 3.94 1.81
C LYS A 78 -39.56 2.48 2.27
N SER A 79 -39.29 2.21 3.56
CA SER A 79 -39.30 0.85 4.11
C SER A 79 -40.71 0.42 4.47
N THR A 80 -41.26 -0.51 3.70
CA THR A 80 -42.60 -1.07 3.82
C THR A 80 -42.58 -2.60 3.76
N GLU A 81 -43.70 -3.26 3.88
CA GLU A 81 -43.79 -4.72 3.70
C GLU A 81 -43.41 -5.13 2.26
N GLN A 82 -43.80 -4.33 1.28
CA GLN A 82 -43.51 -4.58 -0.14
C GLN A 82 -42.10 -4.17 -0.53
N ASN A 83 -41.46 -3.31 0.24
CA ASN A 83 -40.09 -2.83 0.02
C ASN A 83 -39.31 -2.83 1.36
N PRO A 84 -38.97 -4.00 1.89
CA PRO A 84 -38.24 -4.10 3.13
C PRO A 84 -36.79 -3.62 2.98
N SER A 85 -36.16 -3.20 4.08
CA SER A 85 -34.82 -2.64 4.10
C SER A 85 -33.81 -3.58 4.78
N PRO A 86 -32.53 -3.56 4.35
CA PRO A 86 -31.46 -4.26 5.03
C PRO A 86 -31.11 -3.57 6.36
N TRP A 87 -30.38 -4.25 7.22
CA TRP A 87 -29.82 -3.63 8.43
C TRP A 87 -28.73 -2.61 8.03
N ARG A 88 -28.75 -1.44 8.70
CA ARG A 88 -27.80 -0.33 8.46
C ARG A 88 -26.37 -0.59 8.95
N ALA A 89 -26.08 -1.82 9.38
CA ALA A 89 -24.75 -2.26 9.85
C ALA A 89 -24.12 -1.38 10.96
N GLY A 90 -24.98 -0.83 11.83
CA GLY A 90 -24.67 0.08 12.92
C GLY A 90 -25.94 0.67 13.51
N ALA A 91 -25.87 1.90 14.01
CA ALA A 91 -27.00 2.66 14.57
C ALA A 91 -27.06 4.08 13.98
N ASN A 92 -28.13 4.83 14.25
CA ASN A 92 -28.36 6.21 13.85
C ASN A 92 -28.25 6.43 12.33
N GLU A 93 -27.26 7.24 11.86
CA GLU A 93 -27.02 7.53 10.46
C GLU A 93 -26.55 6.27 9.70
N ASN A 94 -26.40 6.39 8.40
CA ASN A 94 -25.75 5.35 7.62
C ASN A 94 -24.35 5.02 8.16
N THR A 95 -24.08 3.75 8.31
CA THR A 95 -22.69 3.29 8.26
C THR A 95 -22.18 3.51 6.85
N THR A 96 -21.01 4.12 6.70
CA THR A 96 -20.42 4.38 5.40
C THR A 96 -19.04 3.74 5.28
N ILE A 97 -18.72 3.35 4.06
CA ILE A 97 -17.36 2.94 3.68
C ILE A 97 -16.89 3.77 2.50
N SER A 98 -15.66 4.30 2.60
CA SER A 98 -15.07 5.14 1.56
C SER A 98 -13.78 4.51 1.04
N PHE A 99 -13.59 4.58 -0.27
CA PHE A 99 -12.38 4.15 -0.97
C PHE A 99 -11.82 5.31 -1.78
N SER A 100 -10.55 5.64 -1.58
CA SER A 100 -9.93 6.74 -2.36
C SER A 100 -9.69 6.40 -3.84
N ASN A 101 -9.72 5.13 -4.20
CA ASN A 101 -9.50 4.61 -5.55
C ASN A 101 -10.34 3.34 -5.75
N ASP A 102 -10.39 2.87 -7.00
CA ASP A 102 -11.04 1.59 -7.34
C ASP A 102 -10.44 0.42 -6.56
N VAL A 103 -11.30 -0.46 -6.08
CA VAL A 103 -10.95 -1.66 -5.30
C VAL A 103 -11.70 -2.88 -5.81
N GLU A 104 -11.34 -4.03 -5.29
CA GLU A 104 -12.17 -5.23 -5.34
C GLU A 104 -12.65 -5.59 -3.93
N VAL A 105 -13.93 -5.92 -3.80
CA VAL A 105 -14.50 -6.47 -2.58
C VAL A 105 -14.96 -7.89 -2.86
N GLU A 106 -14.45 -8.86 -2.11
CA GLU A 106 -14.67 -10.29 -2.35
C GLU A 106 -14.44 -10.69 -3.83
N GLY A 107 -13.37 -10.09 -4.45
CA GLY A 107 -13.01 -10.32 -5.85
C GLY A 107 -13.92 -9.64 -6.87
N LYS A 108 -14.87 -8.81 -6.45
CA LYS A 108 -15.76 -8.06 -7.36
C LYS A 108 -15.35 -6.59 -7.40
N PRO A 109 -15.28 -5.97 -8.59
CA PRO A 109 -14.82 -4.59 -8.74
C PRO A 109 -15.82 -3.60 -8.14
N LEU A 110 -15.30 -2.58 -7.46
CA LEU A 110 -16.04 -1.44 -6.93
C LEU A 110 -15.25 -0.16 -7.17
N LYS A 111 -15.91 0.87 -7.70
CA LYS A 111 -15.29 2.16 -7.96
C LYS A 111 -14.88 2.88 -6.67
N GLY A 112 -13.86 3.74 -6.76
CA GLY A 112 -13.54 4.67 -5.68
C GLY A 112 -14.72 5.60 -5.41
N GLY A 113 -15.02 5.85 -4.12
CA GLY A 113 -16.16 6.64 -3.70
C GLY A 113 -16.56 6.36 -2.27
N THR A 114 -17.67 6.96 -1.84
CA THR A 114 -18.28 6.71 -0.52
C THR A 114 -19.63 6.04 -0.70
N TYR A 115 -19.83 4.94 0.01
CA TYR A 115 -21.01 4.10 -0.08
C TYR A 115 -21.70 3.97 1.28
N GLY A 116 -23.02 3.93 1.30
CA GLY A 116 -23.78 3.42 2.43
C GLY A 116 -23.52 1.91 2.57
N LEU A 117 -23.06 1.48 3.74
CA LEU A 117 -22.78 0.09 4.04
C LEU A 117 -23.99 -0.53 4.76
N HIS A 118 -24.64 -1.47 4.10
CA HIS A 118 -25.76 -2.22 4.70
C HIS A 118 -25.43 -3.72 4.70
N MET A 119 -26.11 -4.45 5.58
CA MET A 119 -26.01 -5.89 5.65
C MET A 119 -27.38 -6.53 5.69
N MET A 120 -27.50 -7.65 5.02
CA MET A 120 -28.65 -8.54 5.10
C MET A 120 -28.20 -9.84 5.80
N PRO A 121 -28.45 -9.95 7.11
CA PRO A 121 -28.08 -11.13 7.88
C PRO A 121 -28.82 -12.36 7.41
N GLY A 122 -28.18 -13.51 7.48
CA GLY A 122 -28.78 -14.82 7.30
C GLY A 122 -28.30 -15.78 8.37
N ALA A 123 -28.87 -16.96 8.43
CA ALA A 123 -28.47 -17.97 9.40
C ALA A 123 -27.05 -18.50 9.15
N THR A 124 -26.63 -18.59 7.89
CA THR A 124 -25.33 -19.14 7.46
C THR A 124 -24.53 -18.19 6.61
N ASP A 125 -25.19 -17.43 5.76
CA ASP A 125 -24.55 -16.52 4.81
C ASP A 125 -25.15 -15.12 4.95
N TRP A 126 -24.32 -14.11 4.85
CA TRP A 126 -24.72 -12.71 4.90
C TRP A 126 -24.45 -12.04 3.55
N ILE A 127 -25.28 -11.05 3.21
CA ILE A 127 -25.03 -10.19 2.05
C ILE A 127 -24.61 -8.81 2.56
N ILE A 128 -23.46 -8.36 2.14
CA ILE A 128 -22.99 -6.98 2.35
C ILE A 128 -23.36 -6.17 1.12
N ILE A 129 -23.93 -4.99 1.34
CA ILE A 129 -24.47 -4.12 0.31
C ILE A 129 -23.73 -2.78 0.37
N PHE A 130 -23.23 -2.33 -0.77
CA PHE A 130 -22.59 -1.03 -0.99
C PHE A 130 -23.55 -0.18 -1.80
N SER A 131 -24.19 0.78 -1.17
CA SER A 131 -25.20 1.65 -1.80
C SER A 131 -24.62 3.02 -2.14
N ASN A 132 -24.93 3.55 -3.33
CA ASN A 132 -24.57 4.91 -3.72
C ASN A 132 -25.24 5.98 -2.86
N ALA A 133 -26.34 5.65 -2.15
CA ALA A 133 -27.03 6.53 -1.20
C ALA A 133 -26.28 6.60 0.14
N SER A 134 -25.10 7.22 0.17
CA SER A 134 -24.24 7.28 1.36
C SER A 134 -24.73 8.25 2.45
N THR A 135 -25.53 9.24 2.10
CA THR A 135 -25.97 10.33 3.01
C THR A 135 -27.35 10.09 3.64
N ALA A 136 -28.01 8.96 3.38
CA ALA A 136 -29.29 8.64 3.91
C ALA A 136 -29.24 8.44 5.44
N TRP A 137 -30.38 8.60 6.14
CA TRP A 137 -30.48 8.27 7.57
C TRP A 137 -30.77 6.78 7.74
N GLY A 138 -29.73 5.99 7.92
CA GLY A 138 -29.83 4.55 8.06
C GLY A 138 -30.46 3.88 6.83
N SER A 139 -31.28 2.87 7.03
CA SER A 139 -31.93 2.09 5.95
C SER A 139 -33.39 2.50 5.65
N PHE A 140 -33.90 3.59 6.27
CA PHE A 140 -35.30 4.01 6.08
C PHE A 140 -35.64 4.39 4.64
N PHE A 141 -34.65 4.89 3.87
CA PHE A 141 -34.81 5.34 2.50
C PHE A 141 -34.10 4.44 1.49
N TYR A 142 -33.73 3.24 1.92
CA TYR A 142 -33.02 2.27 1.09
C TYR A 142 -33.77 2.00 -0.22
N ASN A 143 -33.03 1.97 -1.32
CA ASN A 143 -33.51 1.66 -2.64
C ASN A 143 -32.53 0.69 -3.32
N PRO A 144 -32.95 -0.55 -3.66
CA PRO A 144 -32.08 -1.53 -4.32
C PRO A 144 -31.49 -1.08 -5.66
N ALA A 145 -32.12 -0.13 -6.33
CA ALA A 145 -31.61 0.44 -7.60
C ALA A 145 -30.34 1.30 -7.40
N GLU A 146 -30.04 1.69 -6.17
CA GLU A 146 -28.84 2.45 -5.82
C GLU A 146 -27.68 1.55 -5.35
N ASP A 147 -27.85 0.24 -5.38
CA ASP A 147 -26.78 -0.67 -5.01
C ASP A 147 -25.68 -0.69 -6.08
N ALA A 148 -24.49 -0.31 -5.68
CA ALA A 148 -23.30 -0.39 -6.52
C ALA A 148 -22.72 -1.81 -6.52
N LEU A 149 -22.82 -2.53 -5.38
CA LEU A 149 -22.29 -3.87 -5.24
C LEU A 149 -23.01 -4.64 -4.14
N ARG A 150 -23.20 -5.93 -4.36
CA ARG A 150 -23.58 -6.93 -3.33
C ARG A 150 -22.59 -8.08 -3.32
N VAL A 151 -22.09 -8.43 -2.14
CA VAL A 151 -21.20 -9.59 -1.94
C VAL A 151 -21.76 -10.49 -0.85
N MET A 152 -21.60 -11.79 -1.04
CA MET A 152 -21.96 -12.80 -0.05
C MET A 152 -20.73 -13.15 0.77
N VAL A 153 -20.89 -13.20 2.08
CA VAL A 153 -19.85 -13.55 3.04
C VAL A 153 -20.37 -14.51 4.09
N LYS A 154 -19.48 -15.22 4.76
CA LYS A 154 -19.84 -16.08 5.89
C LYS A 154 -19.42 -15.40 7.19
N PRO A 155 -20.38 -15.22 8.13
CA PRO A 155 -20.03 -14.78 9.46
C PRO A 155 -19.20 -15.84 10.18
N ALA A 156 -18.39 -15.41 11.13
CA ALA A 156 -17.56 -16.27 11.98
C ALA A 156 -17.87 -16.00 13.46
N VAL A 157 -17.66 -16.99 14.30
CA VAL A 157 -17.72 -16.82 15.76
C VAL A 157 -16.53 -15.94 16.17
N SER A 158 -16.77 -15.01 17.09
CA SER A 158 -15.74 -14.18 17.70
C SER A 158 -15.88 -14.17 19.22
N ASP A 159 -14.87 -13.62 19.90
CA ASP A 159 -15.01 -13.26 21.31
C ASP A 159 -16.15 -12.25 21.47
N PHE A 160 -16.74 -12.21 22.66
CA PHE A 160 -17.85 -11.30 22.96
C PHE A 160 -17.40 -9.84 22.85
N ASN A 161 -18.13 -9.06 22.08
CA ASN A 161 -17.93 -7.62 21.90
C ASN A 161 -19.22 -6.90 22.35
N GLU A 162 -19.14 -6.18 23.45
CA GLU A 162 -20.27 -5.40 23.95
C GLU A 162 -20.70 -4.33 22.97
N PHE A 163 -19.72 -3.63 22.37
CA PHE A 163 -19.98 -2.57 21.39
C PHE A 163 -19.72 -3.06 19.98
N LEU A 164 -20.60 -2.72 19.03
CA LEU A 164 -20.34 -2.93 17.62
C LEU A 164 -19.06 -2.19 17.20
N THR A 165 -18.12 -2.91 16.60
CA THR A 165 -16.85 -2.36 16.14
C THR A 165 -16.53 -2.82 14.72
N TYR A 166 -15.77 -2.00 14.01
CA TYR A 166 -15.08 -2.39 12.77
C TYR A 166 -13.58 -2.41 12.97
N ASP A 167 -12.91 -3.38 12.40
CA ASP A 167 -11.45 -3.46 12.37
C ASP A 167 -10.94 -4.02 11.02
N PHE A 168 -9.60 -4.04 10.86
CA PHE A 168 -8.94 -4.62 9.70
C PHE A 168 -7.91 -5.65 10.12
N THR A 169 -7.97 -6.83 9.50
CA THR A 169 -7.03 -7.95 9.69
C THR A 169 -6.41 -8.39 8.36
N ASP A 170 -5.56 -9.41 8.39
CA ASP A 170 -4.92 -10.02 7.21
C ASP A 170 -4.31 -8.96 6.28
N ARG A 171 -3.63 -7.99 6.90
CA ARG A 171 -3.09 -6.80 6.22
C ARG A 171 -1.88 -7.17 5.38
N LEU A 172 -2.02 -7.07 4.07
CA LEU A 172 -0.95 -7.20 3.08
C LEU A 172 -0.67 -5.85 2.41
N GLN A 173 0.29 -5.80 1.51
CA GLN A 173 0.69 -4.56 0.83
C GLN A 173 -0.49 -3.87 0.12
N ASN A 174 -1.38 -4.65 -0.50
CA ASN A 174 -2.49 -4.17 -1.33
C ASN A 174 -3.83 -4.84 -1.01
N SER A 175 -3.98 -5.45 0.16
CA SER A 175 -5.26 -6.01 0.61
C SER A 175 -5.36 -6.06 2.13
N ALA A 176 -6.59 -6.06 2.64
CA ALA A 176 -6.92 -6.38 4.03
C ALA A 176 -8.32 -6.97 4.11
N THR A 177 -8.63 -7.59 5.24
CA THR A 177 -9.98 -8.04 5.57
C THR A 177 -10.60 -7.04 6.55
N ALA A 178 -11.64 -6.33 6.13
CA ALA A 178 -12.47 -5.55 7.03
C ALA A 178 -13.41 -6.49 7.77
N ARG A 179 -13.65 -6.23 9.07
CA ARG A 179 -14.58 -7.04 9.87
C ARG A 179 -15.49 -6.13 10.68
N MET A 180 -16.79 -6.40 10.65
CA MET A 180 -17.72 -5.94 11.65
C MET A 180 -17.77 -6.97 12.77
N LYS A 181 -17.69 -6.55 14.04
CA LYS A 181 -17.81 -7.40 15.23
C LYS A 181 -18.86 -6.86 16.18
N TRP A 182 -19.76 -7.72 16.63
CA TRP A 182 -20.75 -7.38 17.65
C TRP A 182 -21.31 -8.64 18.29
N GLU A 183 -21.53 -8.61 19.59
CA GLU A 183 -21.88 -9.76 20.41
C GLU A 183 -20.80 -10.86 20.24
N LYS A 184 -21.11 -12.05 19.77
CA LYS A 184 -20.17 -13.15 19.50
C LYS A 184 -19.99 -13.43 18.01
N LEU A 185 -20.22 -12.44 17.17
CA LEU A 185 -20.21 -12.58 15.72
C LEU A 185 -19.22 -11.59 15.08
N ALA A 186 -18.46 -12.09 14.12
CA ALA A 186 -17.66 -11.29 13.20
C ALA A 186 -18.14 -11.51 11.77
N VAL A 187 -18.26 -10.45 10.99
CA VAL A 187 -18.62 -10.49 9.56
C VAL A 187 -17.45 -9.95 8.77
N PRO A 188 -16.56 -10.83 8.27
CA PRO A 188 -15.40 -10.43 7.49
C PRO A 188 -15.76 -10.20 6.02
N PHE A 189 -15.06 -9.27 5.37
CA PHE A 189 -15.04 -9.12 3.92
C PHE A 189 -13.69 -8.61 3.45
N LYS A 190 -13.14 -9.23 2.40
CA LYS A 190 -11.83 -8.90 1.86
C LYS A 190 -11.91 -7.71 0.92
N ILE A 191 -10.99 -6.78 1.08
CA ILE A 191 -10.78 -5.63 0.20
C ILE A 191 -9.39 -5.75 -0.41
N ALA A 192 -9.28 -5.61 -1.73
CA ALA A 192 -8.01 -5.67 -2.45
C ALA A 192 -7.89 -4.53 -3.46
N VAL A 193 -6.66 -4.15 -3.75
CA VAL A 193 -6.29 -3.18 -4.78
C VAL A 193 -5.57 -3.94 -5.90
N PRO A 194 -6.28 -4.35 -6.97
CA PRO A 194 -5.71 -5.21 -8.00
C PRO A 194 -4.56 -4.56 -8.76
N ASN A 195 -4.63 -3.25 -8.98
CA ASN A 195 -3.67 -2.48 -9.77
C ASN A 195 -2.80 -1.57 -8.86
N GLY A 196 -2.40 -2.06 -7.69
CA GLY A 196 -1.64 -1.26 -6.73
C GLY A 196 -0.34 -0.71 -7.29
N ASP A 197 0.40 -1.50 -8.06
CA ASP A 197 1.67 -1.08 -8.67
C ASP A 197 1.47 0.04 -9.72
N ASP A 198 0.36 0.04 -10.49
CA ASP A 198 0.03 1.11 -11.44
C ASP A 198 -0.23 2.46 -10.73
N LEU A 199 -0.85 2.42 -9.55
CA LEU A 199 -1.03 3.61 -8.72
C LEU A 199 0.31 4.19 -8.27
N TYR A 200 1.27 3.33 -7.91
CA TYR A 200 2.63 3.78 -7.58
C TYR A 200 3.34 4.36 -8.80
N VAL A 201 3.25 3.74 -9.98
CA VAL A 201 3.81 4.30 -11.22
C VAL A 201 3.23 5.68 -11.50
N LYS A 202 1.89 5.83 -11.42
CA LYS A 202 1.24 7.14 -11.57
C LYS A 202 1.79 8.16 -10.57
N ARG A 203 1.92 7.78 -9.31
CA ARG A 203 2.48 8.64 -8.26
C ARG A 203 3.93 9.04 -8.55
N LEU A 204 4.78 8.10 -9.00
CA LEU A 204 6.15 8.39 -9.37
C LEU A 204 6.25 9.40 -10.52
N ARG A 205 5.39 9.30 -11.54
CA ARG A 205 5.33 10.30 -12.63
C ARG A 205 5.05 11.70 -12.09
N GLU A 206 4.07 11.83 -11.20
CA GLU A 206 3.71 13.12 -10.56
C GLU A 206 4.86 13.67 -9.71
N GLU A 207 5.54 12.81 -8.95
CA GLU A 207 6.61 13.20 -8.06
C GLU A 207 7.90 13.58 -8.82
N LEU A 208 8.25 12.85 -9.88
CA LEU A 208 9.47 13.10 -10.64
C LEU A 208 9.41 14.38 -11.52
N VAL A 209 8.23 14.92 -11.81
CA VAL A 209 8.07 16.23 -12.45
C VAL A 209 7.88 17.38 -11.45
N SER A 210 7.84 17.07 -10.16
CA SER A 210 7.73 18.05 -9.06
C SER A 210 9.12 18.41 -8.49
N GLN A 211 9.16 19.13 -7.37
CA GLN A 211 10.40 19.44 -6.64
C GLN A 211 11.24 18.18 -6.33
N ARG A 212 10.60 17.02 -6.15
CA ARG A 212 11.29 15.75 -5.90
C ARG A 212 12.13 15.27 -7.09
N GLY A 213 11.76 15.64 -8.31
CA GLY A 213 12.50 15.26 -9.52
C GLY A 213 13.83 16.00 -9.71
N PHE A 214 14.13 17.05 -8.95
CA PHE A 214 15.44 17.70 -8.98
C PHE A 214 16.55 16.84 -8.33
N ALA A 215 16.20 15.97 -7.40
CA ALA A 215 17.13 15.07 -6.76
C ALA A 215 17.26 13.78 -7.59
N TRP A 216 18.41 13.59 -8.23
CA TRP A 216 18.68 12.40 -9.05
C TRP A 216 18.53 11.09 -8.26
N GLN A 217 18.70 11.11 -6.92
CA GLN A 217 18.51 9.96 -6.06
C GLN A 217 17.07 9.41 -6.12
N ASN A 218 16.08 10.29 -6.30
CA ASN A 218 14.68 9.87 -6.45
C ASN A 218 14.44 9.16 -7.79
N VAL A 219 15.13 9.58 -8.84
CA VAL A 219 15.11 8.90 -10.15
C VAL A 219 15.72 7.50 -10.03
N VAL A 220 16.85 7.37 -9.34
CA VAL A 220 17.47 6.06 -9.05
C VAL A 220 16.52 5.15 -8.29
N ALA A 221 15.88 5.67 -7.22
CA ALA A 221 14.95 4.90 -6.41
C ALA A 221 13.73 4.42 -7.22
N ALA A 222 13.13 5.32 -7.99
CA ALA A 222 11.97 5.02 -8.85
C ALA A 222 12.31 3.97 -9.91
N SER A 223 13.45 4.16 -10.62
CA SER A 223 13.87 3.25 -11.69
C SER A 223 14.24 1.86 -11.16
N ASN A 224 14.93 1.77 -10.02
CA ASN A 224 15.24 0.50 -9.38
C ASN A 224 13.98 -0.22 -8.87
N TRP A 225 12.98 0.52 -8.38
CA TRP A 225 11.71 -0.08 -7.99
C TRP A 225 10.99 -0.69 -9.20
N CYS A 226 10.92 0.05 -10.33
CA CYS A 226 10.37 -0.46 -11.58
C CYS A 226 11.12 -1.70 -12.08
N ALA A 227 12.46 -1.69 -12.03
CA ALA A 227 13.29 -2.83 -12.42
C ALA A 227 13.03 -4.07 -11.54
N THR A 228 12.93 -3.88 -10.22
CA THR A 228 12.65 -4.96 -9.26
C THR A 228 11.29 -5.59 -9.49
N LYS A 229 10.28 -4.75 -9.76
CA LYS A 229 8.91 -5.20 -10.05
C LYS A 229 8.73 -5.68 -11.49
N LYS A 230 9.67 -5.41 -12.38
CA LYS A 230 9.61 -5.65 -13.84
C LYS A 230 8.41 -4.99 -14.52
N ILE A 231 8.10 -3.77 -14.11
CA ILE A 231 7.01 -2.95 -14.64
C ILE A 231 7.52 -1.60 -15.13
N ASN A 232 6.81 -0.99 -16.08
CA ASN A 232 7.07 0.37 -16.57
C ASN A 232 8.54 0.64 -16.94
N LEU A 233 9.21 -0.37 -17.50
CA LEU A 233 10.66 -0.36 -17.71
C LEU A 233 11.11 0.66 -18.76
N ASP A 234 10.32 0.87 -19.82
CA ASP A 234 10.67 1.82 -20.88
C ASP A 234 10.72 3.25 -20.31
N GLU A 235 9.72 3.63 -19.52
CA GLU A 235 9.67 4.96 -18.90
C GLU A 235 10.75 5.10 -17.81
N ALA A 236 11.00 4.06 -17.02
CA ALA A 236 12.07 4.04 -16.03
C ALA A 236 13.45 4.25 -16.68
N LEU A 237 13.67 3.69 -17.87
CA LEU A 237 14.88 3.91 -18.66
C LEU A 237 14.99 5.37 -19.10
N VAL A 238 13.89 5.98 -19.57
CA VAL A 238 13.85 7.39 -19.96
C VAL A 238 14.15 8.30 -18.75
N TRP A 239 13.60 8.02 -17.58
CA TRP A 239 13.88 8.81 -16.37
C TRP A 239 15.37 8.86 -16.05
N VAL A 240 16.05 7.70 -16.03
CA VAL A 240 17.49 7.65 -15.76
C VAL A 240 18.28 8.33 -16.86
N GLN A 241 17.93 8.08 -18.13
CA GLN A 241 18.63 8.65 -19.27
C GLN A 241 18.56 10.18 -19.25
N THR A 242 17.39 10.74 -18.94
CA THR A 242 17.19 12.20 -18.84
C THR A 242 18.16 12.85 -17.82
N VAL A 243 18.49 12.16 -16.74
CA VAL A 243 19.47 12.66 -15.75
C VAL A 243 20.89 12.52 -16.26
N LEU A 244 21.22 11.40 -16.90
CA LEU A 244 22.54 11.17 -17.50
C LEU A 244 22.86 12.17 -18.62
N ASP A 245 21.87 12.55 -19.43
CA ASP A 245 21.99 13.54 -20.52
C ASP A 245 22.37 14.95 -20.00
N ARG A 246 22.12 15.23 -18.70
CA ARG A 246 22.60 16.45 -18.03
C ARG A 246 24.06 16.35 -17.58
N ASN A 247 24.80 15.38 -18.04
CA ASN A 247 26.19 15.08 -17.67
C ASN A 247 26.40 14.79 -16.17
N ILE A 248 25.37 14.29 -15.48
CA ILE A 248 25.45 13.82 -14.08
C ILE A 248 25.92 12.37 -14.10
N LYS A 249 27.19 12.14 -13.74
CA LYS A 249 27.86 10.84 -13.86
C LYS A 249 28.20 10.28 -12.47
N TYR A 250 27.24 9.59 -11.86
CA TYR A 250 27.42 8.87 -10.60
C TYR A 250 27.11 7.39 -10.76
N TYR A 251 27.88 6.54 -10.07
CA TYR A 251 27.68 5.09 -10.08
C TYR A 251 26.21 4.66 -9.90
N PRO A 252 25.42 5.19 -8.92
CA PRO A 252 24.06 4.76 -8.71
C PRO A 252 23.13 4.99 -9.93
N LEU A 253 23.37 6.03 -10.73
CA LEU A 253 22.58 6.30 -11.94
C LEU A 253 22.85 5.26 -13.02
N TYR A 254 24.12 4.97 -13.27
CA TYR A 254 24.53 3.93 -14.23
C TYR A 254 24.04 2.56 -13.77
N ALA A 255 24.18 2.24 -12.47
CA ALA A 255 23.67 0.99 -11.92
C ALA A 255 22.14 0.86 -12.06
N ALA A 256 21.38 1.94 -11.82
CA ALA A 256 19.94 1.94 -12.05
C ALA A 256 19.58 1.71 -13.51
N LYS A 257 20.29 2.36 -14.46
CA LYS A 257 20.14 2.11 -15.90
C LYS A 257 20.44 0.64 -16.23
N GLY A 258 21.55 0.10 -15.73
CA GLY A 258 21.92 -1.30 -15.91
C GLY A 258 20.87 -2.26 -15.39
N ASN A 259 20.30 -1.99 -14.18
CA ASN A 259 19.24 -2.81 -13.59
C ASN A 259 17.96 -2.79 -14.44
N VAL A 260 17.57 -1.62 -14.97
CA VAL A 260 16.40 -1.50 -15.86
C VAL A 260 16.65 -2.28 -17.16
N LEU A 261 17.79 -2.11 -17.79
CA LEU A 261 18.15 -2.85 -19.02
C LEU A 261 18.16 -4.36 -18.79
N ALA A 262 18.72 -4.81 -17.66
CA ALA A 262 18.71 -6.23 -17.28
C ALA A 262 17.28 -6.76 -17.09
N ALA A 263 16.41 -5.98 -16.45
CA ALA A 263 14.99 -6.31 -16.29
C ALA A 263 14.24 -6.39 -17.64
N MET A 264 14.66 -5.59 -18.63
CA MET A 264 14.19 -5.63 -20.03
C MET A 264 14.77 -6.79 -20.84
N ASN A 265 15.62 -7.65 -20.25
CA ASN A 265 16.39 -8.71 -20.91
C ASN A 265 17.42 -8.20 -21.95
N LYS A 266 17.82 -6.93 -21.89
CA LYS A 266 18.87 -6.31 -22.74
C LYS A 266 20.23 -6.49 -22.07
N LYS A 267 20.73 -7.73 -22.03
CA LYS A 267 21.93 -8.10 -21.24
C LYS A 267 23.18 -7.40 -21.68
N GLU A 268 23.44 -7.34 -23.01
CA GLU A 268 24.63 -6.71 -23.61
C GLU A 268 24.67 -5.20 -23.25
N ASP A 269 23.54 -4.51 -23.37
CA ASP A 269 23.42 -3.09 -23.02
C ASP A 269 23.64 -2.86 -21.53
N ALA A 270 23.05 -3.73 -20.68
CA ALA A 270 23.24 -3.67 -19.23
C ALA A 270 24.70 -3.85 -18.84
N ASP A 271 25.40 -4.81 -19.46
CA ASP A 271 26.82 -5.08 -19.22
C ASP A 271 27.68 -3.89 -19.66
N ALA A 272 27.40 -3.30 -20.82
CA ALA A 272 28.12 -2.11 -21.32
C ALA A 272 28.01 -0.95 -20.32
N VAL A 273 26.78 -0.67 -19.83
CA VAL A 273 26.54 0.38 -18.85
C VAL A 273 27.22 0.08 -17.50
N MET A 274 27.18 -1.16 -17.03
CA MET A 274 27.82 -1.55 -15.77
C MET A 274 29.36 -1.52 -15.88
N LYS A 275 29.91 -1.80 -17.04
CA LYS A 275 31.34 -1.67 -17.30
C LYS A 275 31.82 -0.21 -17.21
N GLU A 276 31.00 0.74 -17.64
CA GLU A 276 31.22 2.16 -17.36
C GLU A 276 31.12 2.47 -15.89
N ALA A 277 30.02 2.00 -15.24
CA ALA A 277 29.70 2.29 -13.85
C ALA A 277 30.84 1.97 -12.89
N ILE A 278 31.44 0.77 -12.99
CA ILE A 278 32.49 0.33 -12.09
C ILE A 278 33.82 1.12 -12.27
N ASN A 279 33.95 1.88 -13.33
CA ASN A 279 35.09 2.75 -13.58
C ASN A 279 34.87 4.21 -13.17
N LEU A 280 33.66 4.59 -12.76
CA LEU A 280 33.38 5.94 -12.27
C LEU A 280 34.15 6.26 -10.97
N PRO A 281 34.56 7.50 -10.75
CA PRO A 281 35.34 7.88 -9.57
C PRO A 281 34.67 7.57 -8.26
N ASP A 282 33.34 7.68 -8.19
CA ASP A 282 32.52 7.44 -7.01
C ASP A 282 32.13 5.97 -6.77
N ALA A 283 32.48 5.06 -7.69
CA ALA A 283 32.22 3.63 -7.51
C ALA A 283 33.06 3.06 -6.37
N THR A 284 32.41 2.62 -5.29
CA THR A 284 33.07 2.07 -4.10
C THR A 284 33.43 0.60 -4.24
N ALA A 285 34.35 0.12 -3.41
CA ALA A 285 34.72 -1.31 -3.36
C ALA A 285 33.51 -2.22 -3.16
N VAL A 286 32.57 -1.81 -2.28
CA VAL A 286 31.32 -2.55 -2.01
C VAL A 286 30.44 -2.64 -3.24
N GLN A 287 30.27 -1.53 -3.96
CA GLN A 287 29.43 -1.48 -5.16
C GLN A 287 29.99 -2.36 -6.29
N ILE A 288 31.30 -2.27 -6.53
CA ILE A 288 31.98 -3.09 -7.55
C ILE A 288 31.88 -4.58 -7.18
N SER A 289 32.16 -4.92 -5.92
CA SER A 289 32.06 -6.31 -5.41
C SER A 289 30.63 -6.85 -5.52
N ASN A 290 29.62 -6.05 -5.20
CA ASN A 290 28.21 -6.45 -5.34
C ASN A 290 27.84 -6.73 -6.80
N TYR A 291 28.27 -5.90 -7.74
CA TYR A 291 28.03 -6.17 -9.16
C TYR A 291 28.73 -7.48 -9.60
N GLY A 292 30.00 -7.67 -9.25
CA GLY A 292 30.70 -8.93 -9.55
C GLY A 292 29.97 -10.16 -9.02
N ARG A 293 29.37 -10.05 -7.81
CA ARG A 293 28.57 -11.15 -7.22
C ARG A 293 27.36 -11.53 -8.06
N THR A 294 26.71 -10.60 -8.74
CA THR A 294 25.56 -10.91 -9.61
C THR A 294 25.94 -11.75 -10.82
N LEU A 295 27.23 -11.73 -11.21
CA LEU A 295 27.75 -12.46 -12.36
C LEU A 295 28.25 -13.87 -12.02
N ILE A 296 28.55 -14.16 -10.77
CA ILE A 296 29.25 -15.39 -10.32
C ILE A 296 28.57 -16.66 -10.85
N LYS A 297 27.26 -16.74 -10.74
CA LYS A 297 26.52 -17.97 -11.04
C LYS A 297 26.60 -18.35 -12.52
N ASP A 298 26.41 -17.39 -13.39
CA ASP A 298 26.26 -17.64 -14.84
C ASP A 298 27.53 -17.30 -15.63
N ARG A 299 28.36 -16.38 -15.10
CA ARG A 299 29.54 -15.82 -15.77
C ARG A 299 30.72 -15.62 -14.81
N PRO A 300 31.25 -16.69 -14.21
CA PRO A 300 32.31 -16.58 -13.19
C PRO A 300 33.60 -15.92 -13.67
N LYS A 301 33.92 -16.05 -14.97
CA LYS A 301 35.09 -15.37 -15.56
C LYS A 301 34.87 -13.85 -15.65
N ASP A 302 33.68 -13.40 -16.04
CA ASP A 302 33.37 -11.98 -16.10
C ASP A 302 33.31 -11.38 -14.69
N ALA A 303 32.77 -12.12 -13.71
CA ALA A 303 32.82 -11.75 -12.31
C ALA A 303 34.26 -11.48 -11.84
N MET A 304 35.22 -12.33 -12.23
CA MET A 304 36.62 -12.16 -11.88
C MET A 304 37.19 -10.86 -12.42
N VAL A 305 36.88 -10.51 -13.67
CA VAL A 305 37.33 -9.23 -14.28
C VAL A 305 36.81 -8.03 -13.49
N VAL A 306 35.53 -8.08 -13.02
CA VAL A 306 34.95 -7.02 -12.20
C VAL A 306 35.64 -6.94 -10.83
N PHE A 307 35.92 -8.06 -10.19
CA PHE A 307 36.64 -8.09 -8.91
C PHE A 307 38.05 -7.58 -9.00
N GLU A 308 38.76 -7.86 -10.09
CA GLU A 308 40.11 -7.31 -10.39
C GLU A 308 40.07 -5.79 -10.48
N VAL A 309 39.06 -5.20 -11.14
CA VAL A 309 38.87 -3.73 -11.16
C VAL A 309 38.70 -3.19 -9.72
N GLY A 310 37.89 -3.83 -8.90
CA GLY A 310 37.68 -3.44 -7.50
C GLY A 310 38.96 -3.54 -6.68
N TYR A 311 39.69 -4.65 -6.80
CA TYR A 311 40.94 -4.86 -6.08
C TYR A 311 42.06 -3.90 -6.51
N LYS A 312 42.17 -3.63 -7.82
CA LYS A 312 43.17 -2.65 -8.33
C LYS A 312 42.91 -1.24 -7.73
N ARG A 313 41.69 -0.85 -7.55
CA ARG A 313 41.33 0.49 -7.01
C ARG A 313 41.39 0.54 -5.48
N TYR A 314 41.05 -0.56 -4.82
CA TYR A 314 40.87 -0.64 -3.36
C TYR A 314 41.57 -1.88 -2.77
N PRO A 315 42.90 -2.00 -2.89
CA PRO A 315 43.61 -3.25 -2.59
C PRO A 315 43.55 -3.67 -1.12
N THR A 316 43.26 -2.75 -0.22
CA THR A 316 43.16 -3.01 1.23
C THR A 316 41.73 -3.06 1.73
N ALA A 317 40.73 -2.78 0.93
CA ALA A 317 39.32 -2.79 1.35
C ALA A 317 38.82 -4.24 1.47
N SER A 318 38.23 -4.58 2.62
CA SER A 318 37.68 -5.91 2.88
C SER A 318 36.71 -6.38 1.80
N ALA A 319 35.84 -5.49 1.30
CA ALA A 319 34.89 -5.80 0.22
C ALA A 319 35.58 -6.19 -1.11
N ALA A 320 36.70 -5.55 -1.45
CA ALA A 320 37.46 -5.89 -2.66
C ALA A 320 38.19 -7.24 -2.51
N LEU A 321 38.77 -7.48 -1.32
CA LEU A 321 39.41 -8.75 -0.99
C LEU A 321 38.40 -9.92 -0.98
N VAL A 322 37.20 -9.70 -0.41
CA VAL A 322 36.08 -10.67 -0.49
C VAL A 322 35.69 -10.93 -1.93
N GLY A 323 35.63 -9.88 -2.76
CA GLY A 323 35.35 -10.02 -4.20
C GLY A 323 36.34 -10.95 -4.89
N MET A 324 37.64 -10.71 -4.70
CA MET A 324 38.71 -11.57 -5.26
C MET A 324 38.59 -13.02 -4.77
N ALA A 325 38.35 -13.23 -3.47
CA ALA A 325 38.15 -14.57 -2.91
C ALA A 325 36.98 -15.30 -3.57
N ARG A 326 35.84 -14.60 -3.73
CA ARG A 326 34.67 -15.16 -4.42
C ARG A 326 34.93 -15.45 -5.88
N GLY A 327 35.64 -14.56 -6.57
CA GLY A 327 36.06 -14.77 -7.96
C GLY A 327 36.93 -16.01 -8.14
N TYR A 328 37.94 -16.18 -7.29
CA TYR A 328 38.82 -17.38 -7.33
C TYR A 328 38.04 -18.66 -6.98
N SER A 329 37.21 -18.65 -5.94
CA SER A 329 36.39 -19.81 -5.56
C SER A 329 35.40 -20.20 -6.68
N ALA A 330 34.80 -19.22 -7.37
CA ALA A 330 33.89 -19.49 -8.49
C ALA A 330 34.59 -20.10 -9.70
N ASN A 331 35.88 -19.84 -9.84
CA ASN A 331 36.76 -20.39 -10.93
C ASN A 331 37.56 -21.62 -10.45
N GLY A 332 37.26 -22.17 -9.27
CA GLY A 332 37.85 -23.44 -8.80
C GLY A 332 39.20 -23.30 -8.06
N ASP A 333 39.74 -22.10 -7.88
CA ASP A 333 41.02 -21.86 -7.16
C ASP A 333 40.75 -21.53 -5.68
N ASN A 334 40.30 -22.55 -4.91
CA ASN A 334 40.04 -22.39 -3.51
C ASN A 334 41.26 -22.01 -2.65
N LYS A 335 42.45 -22.33 -3.14
CA LYS A 335 43.72 -21.97 -2.44
C LYS A 335 43.95 -20.45 -2.48
N LYS A 336 43.78 -19.81 -3.61
CA LYS A 336 43.87 -18.34 -3.70
C LYS A 336 42.65 -17.69 -3.03
N ALA A 337 41.47 -18.27 -3.16
CA ALA A 337 40.27 -17.78 -2.48
C ALA A 337 40.49 -17.71 -0.97
N LEU A 338 41.06 -18.74 -0.34
CA LEU A 338 41.36 -18.77 1.11
C LEU A 338 42.31 -17.64 1.50
N LYS A 339 43.38 -17.42 0.73
CA LYS A 339 44.38 -16.35 1.02
C LYS A 339 43.67 -14.96 1.02
N PHE A 340 42.93 -14.65 -0.04
CA PHE A 340 42.22 -13.38 -0.11
C PHE A 340 41.15 -13.23 0.98
N MET A 341 40.46 -14.31 1.37
CA MET A 341 39.44 -14.27 2.43
C MET A 341 40.07 -14.06 3.82
N GLN A 342 41.25 -14.65 4.08
CA GLN A 342 42.02 -14.40 5.31
C GLN A 342 42.49 -12.93 5.37
N ASP A 343 42.95 -12.37 4.24
CA ASP A 343 43.34 -10.97 4.21
C ASP A 343 42.13 -10.04 4.36
N ALA A 344 40.94 -10.41 3.83
CA ALA A 344 39.68 -9.69 4.07
C ALA A 344 39.28 -9.71 5.54
N SER A 345 39.44 -10.86 6.24
CA SER A 345 39.16 -10.98 7.68
C SER A 345 40.04 -10.05 8.55
N LYS A 346 41.30 -9.89 8.14
CA LYS A 346 42.23 -8.95 8.82
C LYS A 346 41.89 -7.50 8.57
N ALA A 347 41.39 -7.18 7.37
CA ALA A 347 41.05 -5.83 6.95
C ALA A 347 39.68 -5.36 7.47
N GLU A 348 38.79 -6.29 7.84
CA GLU A 348 37.42 -5.97 8.29
C GLU A 348 37.40 -5.54 9.76
N THR A 349 36.78 -4.38 10.01
CA THR A 349 36.70 -3.79 11.35
C THR A 349 35.29 -3.91 11.98
N VAL A 350 34.25 -4.15 11.17
CA VAL A 350 32.88 -4.30 11.65
C VAL A 350 32.66 -5.72 12.17
N PRO A 351 32.37 -5.95 13.46
CA PRO A 351 32.33 -7.29 14.05
C PRO A 351 31.39 -8.26 13.34
N ALA A 352 30.19 -7.84 12.96
CA ALA A 352 29.23 -8.70 12.28
C ALA A 352 29.68 -9.10 10.86
N ALA A 353 30.29 -8.18 10.11
CA ALA A 353 30.86 -8.44 8.78
C ALA A 353 32.07 -9.36 8.91
N LYS A 354 32.96 -9.12 9.89
CA LYS A 354 34.11 -9.96 10.19
C LYS A 354 33.69 -11.40 10.51
N ALA A 355 32.70 -11.60 11.38
CA ALA A 355 32.19 -12.94 11.70
C ALA A 355 31.68 -13.69 10.47
N THR A 356 31.03 -12.97 9.52
CA THR A 356 30.59 -13.55 8.24
C THR A 356 31.78 -13.97 7.38
N ILE A 357 32.83 -13.13 7.30
CA ILE A 357 34.05 -13.42 6.56
C ILE A 357 34.80 -14.60 7.18
N ASP A 358 34.93 -14.64 8.51
CA ASP A 358 35.56 -15.76 9.25
C ASP A 358 34.82 -17.10 9.03
N GLY A 359 33.50 -17.05 8.88
CA GLY A 359 32.69 -18.21 8.49
C GLY A 359 33.04 -18.71 7.07
N MET A 360 33.29 -17.78 6.13
CA MET A 360 33.75 -18.13 4.77
C MET A 360 35.18 -18.66 4.75
N VAL A 361 36.08 -18.16 5.61
CA VAL A 361 37.44 -18.72 5.82
C VAL A 361 37.34 -20.17 6.18
N LYS A 362 36.55 -20.52 7.24
CA LYS A 362 36.35 -21.90 7.69
C LYS A 362 35.82 -22.83 6.61
N LYS A 363 34.88 -22.36 5.77
CA LYS A 363 34.41 -23.14 4.62
C LYS A 363 35.51 -23.45 3.62
N LEU A 364 36.32 -22.46 3.28
CA LEU A 364 37.45 -22.63 2.34
C LEU A 364 38.54 -23.54 2.92
N GLU A 365 38.80 -23.49 4.25
CA GLU A 365 39.72 -24.40 4.95
C GLU A 365 39.20 -25.84 4.91
N ALA A 366 37.89 -26.05 4.98
CA ALA A 366 37.23 -27.34 4.78
C ALA A 366 37.16 -27.81 3.33
N GLY A 367 37.66 -27.01 2.36
CA GLY A 367 37.59 -27.30 0.92
C GLY A 367 36.25 -27.00 0.29
N GLU A 368 35.33 -26.34 1.01
CA GLU A 368 33.97 -25.98 0.51
C GLU A 368 33.98 -24.68 -0.30
N ALA A 369 33.08 -24.61 -1.28
CA ALA A 369 32.85 -23.38 -2.03
C ALA A 369 32.08 -22.34 -1.20
N ILE A 370 32.37 -21.04 -1.44
CA ILE A 370 31.75 -19.92 -0.70
C ILE A 370 30.70 -19.15 -1.49
N ASN A 371 30.36 -19.59 -2.69
CA ASN A 371 29.43 -18.91 -3.61
C ASN A 371 28.05 -19.57 -3.68
N ASN A 372 27.77 -20.53 -2.82
CA ASN A 372 26.48 -21.24 -2.74
C ASN A 372 25.48 -20.47 -1.86
#